data_8ae2c34390081adf176dad59914060aa
#
_entry.id   8ae2c34390081adf176dad59914060aa
#
_cell.length_a   1.000
_cell.length_b   1.000
_cell.length_c   1.000
_cell.angle_alpha   90.00
_cell.angle_beta   90.00
_cell.angle_gamma   90.00
#
_symmetry.space_group_name_H-M   'P 1'
#
loop_
_entity.id
_entity.type
_entity.pdbx_description
1 polymer ?
#
loop_
_entity_poly.entity_id
_entity_poly.type
_entity_poly.pdbx_seq_one_letter_code
_entity_poly.pdbx_strand_id
1 'polypeptide(L)'
;MVCVKGKKYVILGAVTAAAITGIVWAGNALEEAVPEVTLYTLDTQTVEKSIQCTGRLESAGSYSVYTDIACIADEILVQEGDVVQKGDVLLTVDRQATRQAMAAMGGVSPEMVPEPDIAREVTAPVSGVVTAVSISTDTLNNAAEPCVVISSSEKMQVKITIPEEYLRQVAVGQPVIVSGNALAKESYTGTLTEIAATAHQQVSGSQSGTVVDAVVTLDEGTLDDSLRFGLTAKTRVIVDSLPDALIVPYDCVNQDDDGQEYVYLYKDGRAVRRDITVSEELRSGYLLAEGLQKGDRLIAEPETVSRDGQRVAAA
;
A
#
# COMPACT_ATOMS: atom_id res chain seq x y z
N MET A 1 103.31 2.25 -22.33
CA MET A 1 102.16 2.29 -23.29
C MET A 1 101.30 1.06 -23.09
N VAL A 2 100.47 1.05 -22.09
CA VAL A 2 99.38 0.12 -21.85
C VAL A 2 98.56 0.69 -20.72
N CYS A 3 97.39 1.25 -20.94
CA CYS A 3 96.31 1.34 -19.94
C CYS A 3 95.17 2.30 -20.42
N VAL A 4 94.53 1.97 -21.53
CA VAL A 4 93.35 2.73 -21.93
C VAL A 4 92.18 1.81 -22.37
N LYS A 5 92.33 0.46 -22.43
CA LYS A 5 91.23 -0.44 -22.89
C LYS A 5 90.27 -0.90 -21.81
N GLY A 6 90.58 -0.80 -20.52
CA GLY A 6 89.76 -1.26 -19.44
C GLY A 6 88.58 -0.34 -19.06
N LYS A 7 88.68 0.95 -19.21
CA LYS A 7 87.69 1.93 -18.82
C LYS A 7 86.44 1.95 -19.71
N LYS A 8 86.53 1.58 -21.00
CA LYS A 8 85.39 1.58 -21.93
C LYS A 8 84.39 0.42 -21.66
N TYR A 9 84.91 -0.73 -21.19
CA TYR A 9 84.06 -1.87 -20.86
C TYR A 9 83.39 -1.72 -19.47
N VAL A 10 83.98 -1.04 -18.54
CA VAL A 10 83.40 -0.77 -17.23
C VAL A 10 82.24 0.28 -17.41
N ILE A 11 82.39 1.27 -18.27
CA ILE A 11 81.37 2.25 -18.54
C ILE A 11 80.21 1.60 -19.31
N LEU A 12 80.50 0.72 -20.27
CA LEU A 12 79.48 0.00 -21.03
C LEU A 12 78.69 -0.95 -20.14
N GLY A 13 79.34 -1.68 -19.21
CA GLY A 13 78.72 -2.52 -18.21
C GLY A 13 77.85 -1.75 -17.20
N ALA A 14 78.29 -0.56 -16.75
CA ALA A 14 77.52 0.28 -15.87
C ALA A 14 76.28 0.91 -16.57
N VAL A 15 76.32 1.23 -17.84
CA VAL A 15 75.19 1.75 -18.63
C VAL A 15 74.17 0.64 -18.88
N THR A 16 74.62 -0.60 -19.19
CA THR A 16 73.70 -1.74 -19.37
C THR A 16 73.05 -2.16 -18.05
N ALA A 17 73.80 -2.16 -16.93
CA ALA A 17 73.22 -2.44 -15.63
C ALA A 17 72.18 -1.36 -15.16
N ALA A 18 72.49 -0.10 -15.44
CA ALA A 18 71.53 1.00 -15.18
C ALA A 18 70.28 0.95 -16.05
N ALA A 19 70.43 0.53 -17.33
CA ALA A 19 69.28 0.31 -18.23
C ALA A 19 68.42 -0.89 -17.82
N ILE A 20 69.00 -2.00 -17.38
CA ILE A 20 68.29 -3.16 -16.90
C ILE A 20 67.60 -2.88 -15.54
N THR A 21 68.25 -2.17 -14.60
CA THR A 21 67.61 -1.74 -13.36
C THR A 21 66.53 -0.71 -13.61
N GLY A 22 66.68 0.20 -14.59
CA GLY A 22 65.62 1.15 -15.00
C GLY A 22 64.42 0.48 -15.63
N ILE A 23 64.61 -0.59 -16.44
CA ILE A 23 63.55 -1.36 -17.03
C ILE A 23 62.83 -2.22 -15.99
N VAL A 24 63.54 -2.82 -15.06
CA VAL A 24 62.95 -3.59 -13.93
C VAL A 24 62.20 -2.63 -12.97
N TRP A 25 62.72 -1.42 -12.73
CA TRP A 25 62.07 -0.42 -11.89
C TRP A 25 60.84 0.18 -12.59
N ALA A 26 60.89 0.42 -13.89
CA ALA A 26 59.74 0.86 -14.69
C ALA A 26 58.71 -0.24 -14.84
N GLY A 27 59.11 -1.52 -14.89
CA GLY A 27 58.18 -2.68 -14.88
C GLY A 27 57.43 -2.84 -13.55
N ASN A 28 58.07 -2.52 -12.42
CA ASN A 28 57.42 -2.56 -11.11
C ASN A 28 56.63 -1.26 -10.78
N ALA A 29 56.85 -0.17 -11.53
CA ALA A 29 56.09 1.07 -11.38
C ALA A 29 54.77 1.07 -12.14
N LEU A 30 54.51 0.03 -12.92
CA LEU A 30 53.18 -0.28 -13.54
C LEU A 30 52.38 -1.29 -12.66
N GLU A 31 52.44 -1.15 -11.32
CA GLU A 31 51.33 -1.65 -10.53
C GLU A 31 50.10 -0.84 -10.95
N GLU A 32 49.26 -1.45 -11.81
CA GLU A 32 47.96 -0.89 -12.11
C GLU A 32 47.28 -0.55 -10.78
N ALA A 33 47.00 0.71 -10.58
CA ALA A 33 46.30 1.15 -9.36
C ALA A 33 45.02 0.34 -9.29
N VAL A 34 44.86 -0.47 -8.24
CA VAL A 34 43.68 -1.29 -8.05
C VAL A 34 42.55 -0.31 -7.77
N PRO A 35 41.57 -0.17 -8.65
CA PRO A 35 40.48 0.76 -8.43
C PRO A 35 39.64 0.31 -7.23
N GLU A 36 39.28 1.27 -6.40
CA GLU A 36 38.28 1.08 -5.35
C GLU A 36 36.90 1.10 -5.96
N VAL A 37 36.07 0.11 -5.58
CA VAL A 37 34.72 -0.05 -6.12
C VAL A 37 33.70 -0.14 -4.99
N THR A 38 32.59 0.53 -5.16
CA THR A 38 31.44 0.41 -4.26
C THR A 38 30.70 -0.90 -4.55
N LEU A 39 30.32 -1.61 -3.50
CA LEU A 39 29.65 -2.90 -3.63
C LEU A 39 28.19 -2.81 -3.22
N TYR A 40 27.34 -3.39 -4.06
CA TYR A 40 25.94 -3.61 -3.77
C TYR A 40 25.68 -5.10 -3.57
N THR A 41 25.14 -5.48 -2.42
CA THR A 41 24.76 -6.88 -2.17
C THR A 41 23.33 -7.11 -2.63
N LEU A 42 23.14 -8.03 -3.55
CA LEU A 42 21.82 -8.33 -4.12
C LEU A 42 20.97 -9.08 -3.11
N ASP A 43 19.81 -8.52 -2.79
CA ASP A 43 18.82 -9.15 -1.94
C ASP A 43 17.50 -9.33 -2.69
N THR A 44 16.68 -10.29 -2.22
CA THR A 44 15.34 -10.48 -2.76
C THR A 44 14.37 -9.49 -2.12
N GLN A 45 13.44 -9.01 -2.92
CA GLN A 45 12.36 -8.15 -2.47
C GLN A 45 11.05 -8.51 -3.17
N THR A 46 9.93 -8.19 -2.53
CA THR A 46 8.63 -8.40 -3.16
C THR A 46 8.32 -7.24 -4.10
N VAL A 47 8.04 -7.56 -5.35
CA VAL A 47 7.58 -6.60 -6.37
C VAL A 47 6.08 -6.72 -6.52
N GLU A 48 5.37 -5.63 -6.22
CA GLU A 48 3.93 -5.56 -6.35
C GLU A 48 3.56 -4.69 -7.54
N LYS A 49 2.77 -5.27 -8.46
CA LYS A 49 2.07 -4.50 -9.48
C LYS A 49 0.74 -4.02 -8.92
N SER A 50 0.50 -2.72 -8.97
CA SER A 50 -0.69 -2.14 -8.39
C SER A 50 -1.32 -1.09 -9.29
N ILE A 51 -2.64 -1.00 -9.20
CA ILE A 51 -3.46 0.01 -9.86
C ILE A 51 -3.88 1.03 -8.81
N GLN A 52 -3.65 2.32 -9.11
CA GLN A 52 -4.07 3.40 -8.23
C GLN A 52 -5.47 3.86 -8.62
N CYS A 53 -6.36 3.86 -7.63
CA CYS A 53 -7.71 4.37 -7.74
C CYS A 53 -7.97 5.39 -6.63
N THR A 54 -9.01 6.19 -6.80
CA THR A 54 -9.51 7.09 -5.77
C THR A 54 -10.93 6.71 -5.43
N GLY A 55 -11.30 6.94 -4.18
CA GLY A 55 -12.64 6.63 -3.73
C GLY A 55 -13.04 7.44 -2.50
N ARG A 56 -14.18 7.09 -1.94
CA ARG A 56 -14.70 7.67 -0.71
C ARG A 56 -14.92 6.60 0.33
N LEU A 57 -14.61 6.97 1.57
CA LEU A 57 -14.86 6.16 2.74
C LEU A 57 -16.35 6.21 3.07
N GLU A 58 -16.97 5.05 3.18
CA GLU A 58 -18.38 4.88 3.51
C GLU A 58 -18.55 3.81 4.59
N SER A 59 -19.70 3.82 5.25
CA SER A 59 -20.10 2.70 6.10
C SER A 59 -20.43 1.48 5.22
N ALA A 60 -19.98 0.32 5.62
CA ALA A 60 -20.34 -0.93 4.95
C ALA A 60 -21.77 -1.42 5.30
N GLY A 61 -22.42 -0.79 6.27
CA GLY A 61 -23.76 -1.15 6.66
C GLY A 61 -24.45 -0.09 7.51
N SER A 62 -25.76 -0.01 7.36
CA SER A 62 -26.63 0.78 8.23
C SER A 62 -27.50 -0.17 9.05
N TYR A 63 -27.68 0.17 10.30
CA TYR A 63 -28.56 -0.55 11.23
C TYR A 63 -29.79 0.31 11.51
N SER A 64 -30.96 -0.24 11.15
CA SER A 64 -32.23 0.35 11.48
C SER A 64 -32.64 -0.13 12.88
N VAL A 65 -32.80 0.80 13.79
CA VAL A 65 -33.25 0.53 15.15
C VAL A 65 -34.76 0.70 15.18
N TYR A 66 -35.44 -0.30 15.73
CA TYR A 66 -36.88 -0.33 15.84
C TYR A 66 -37.28 -0.34 17.33
N THR A 67 -38.49 0.08 17.61
CA THR A 67 -39.11 -0.13 18.90
C THR A 67 -39.87 -1.46 18.89
N ASP A 68 -39.91 -2.19 20.02
CA ASP A 68 -40.59 -3.49 20.10
C ASP A 68 -42.09 -3.36 19.85
N ILE A 69 -42.67 -2.25 20.23
CA ILE A 69 -44.10 -1.94 20.04
C ILE A 69 -44.26 -0.46 19.63
N ALA A 70 -45.42 -0.12 19.10
CA ALA A 70 -45.77 1.28 18.87
C ALA A 70 -45.70 2.05 20.18
N CYS A 71 -44.96 3.16 20.24
CA CYS A 71 -44.73 3.90 21.45
C CYS A 71 -44.67 5.42 21.23
N ILE A 72 -44.80 6.17 22.32
CA ILE A 72 -44.56 7.61 22.37
C ILE A 72 -43.21 7.80 23.05
N ALA A 73 -42.28 8.52 22.38
CA ALA A 73 -41.00 8.86 22.98
C ALA A 73 -41.22 9.94 24.06
N ASP A 74 -40.53 9.80 25.19
CA ASP A 74 -40.47 10.79 26.26
C ASP A 74 -39.39 11.84 25.91
N GLU A 75 -38.17 11.37 25.64
CA GLU A 75 -37.05 12.21 25.27
C GLU A 75 -36.22 11.53 24.16
N ILE A 76 -35.82 12.29 23.18
CA ILE A 76 -34.90 11.86 22.11
C ILE A 76 -33.53 12.45 22.43
N LEU A 77 -32.57 11.59 22.74
CA LEU A 77 -31.23 11.94 23.24
C LEU A 77 -30.17 12.10 22.13
N VAL A 78 -30.55 11.82 20.87
CA VAL A 78 -29.64 11.86 19.74
C VAL A 78 -30.23 12.66 18.58
N GLN A 79 -29.34 13.22 17.74
CA GLN A 79 -29.68 13.93 16.53
C GLN A 79 -28.92 13.34 15.32
N GLU A 80 -29.36 13.67 14.13
CA GLU A 80 -28.62 13.31 12.92
C GLU A 80 -27.22 13.91 12.94
N GLY A 81 -26.20 13.07 12.69
CA GLY A 81 -24.80 13.44 12.75
C GLY A 81 -24.10 13.09 14.07
N ASP A 82 -24.83 12.71 15.11
CA ASP A 82 -24.23 12.31 16.39
C ASP A 82 -23.48 10.99 16.28
N VAL A 83 -22.35 10.91 16.98
CA VAL A 83 -21.57 9.67 17.12
C VAL A 83 -22.04 8.95 18.37
N VAL A 84 -22.48 7.69 18.22
CA VAL A 84 -22.97 6.85 19.31
C VAL A 84 -22.10 5.59 19.45
N GLN A 85 -21.99 5.10 20.68
CA GLN A 85 -21.37 3.82 20.99
C GLN A 85 -22.46 2.75 21.20
N LYS A 86 -22.10 1.50 20.93
CA LYS A 86 -22.98 0.37 21.23
C LYS A 86 -23.39 0.38 22.71
N GLY A 87 -24.70 0.39 22.96
CA GLY A 87 -25.29 0.47 24.28
C GLY A 87 -25.70 1.86 24.74
N ASP A 88 -25.34 2.93 24.01
CA ASP A 88 -25.80 4.29 24.33
C ASP A 88 -27.32 4.38 24.18
N VAL A 89 -27.95 5.12 25.10
CA VAL A 89 -29.39 5.37 25.05
C VAL A 89 -29.68 6.39 23.97
N LEU A 90 -30.53 5.99 23.01
CA LEU A 90 -30.93 6.83 21.88
C LEU A 90 -32.18 7.67 22.22
N LEU A 91 -33.12 7.05 22.92
CA LEU A 91 -34.35 7.70 23.35
C LEU A 91 -34.94 6.96 24.56
N THR A 92 -35.77 7.67 25.29
CA THR A 92 -36.63 7.14 26.37
C THR A 92 -38.08 7.08 25.90
N VAL A 93 -38.84 6.18 26.51
CA VAL A 93 -40.26 5.93 26.14
C VAL A 93 -41.18 6.37 27.27
N ASP A 94 -42.16 7.21 26.98
CA ASP A 94 -43.27 7.51 27.89
C ASP A 94 -44.24 6.34 27.93
N ARG A 95 -44.03 5.47 28.93
CA ARG A 95 -44.83 4.27 29.11
C ARG A 95 -46.28 4.57 29.45
N GLN A 96 -46.56 5.68 30.18
CA GLN A 96 -47.89 6.06 30.54
C GLN A 96 -48.67 6.60 29.36
N ALA A 97 -48.10 7.53 28.59
CA ALA A 97 -48.72 8.08 27.39
C ALA A 97 -48.89 6.97 26.33
N THR A 98 -47.91 6.10 26.14
CA THR A 98 -47.99 4.94 25.23
C THR A 98 -49.17 4.02 25.62
N ARG A 99 -49.31 3.66 26.89
CA ARG A 99 -50.39 2.83 27.37
C ARG A 99 -51.76 3.47 27.15
N GLN A 100 -51.90 4.76 27.43
CA GLN A 100 -53.12 5.52 27.18
C GLN A 100 -53.49 5.54 25.70
N ALA A 101 -52.51 5.80 24.81
CA ALA A 101 -52.73 5.81 23.37
C ALA A 101 -53.15 4.45 22.84
N MET A 102 -52.50 3.36 23.24
CA MET A 102 -52.82 2.00 22.88
C MET A 102 -54.23 1.60 23.37
N ALA A 103 -54.59 1.96 24.62
CA ALA A 103 -55.93 1.70 25.17
C ALA A 103 -57.01 2.45 24.39
N ALA A 104 -56.77 3.69 24.02
CA ALA A 104 -57.69 4.49 23.17
C ALA A 104 -57.91 3.87 21.80
N MET A 105 -56.83 3.37 21.16
CA MET A 105 -56.95 2.66 19.86
C MET A 105 -57.66 1.33 19.97
N GLY A 106 -57.47 0.59 21.06
CA GLY A 106 -58.12 -0.69 21.30
C GLY A 106 -59.53 -0.57 21.91
N GLY A 107 -59.98 0.63 22.24
CA GLY A 107 -61.29 0.83 22.89
C GLY A 107 -61.40 0.19 24.27
N VAL A 108 -60.28 0.03 24.98
CA VAL A 108 -60.19 -0.60 26.31
C VAL A 108 -59.69 0.40 27.36
N SER A 109 -59.84 0.07 28.64
CA SER A 109 -59.24 0.88 29.71
C SER A 109 -57.76 0.74 29.76
N PRO A 110 -56.96 1.82 30.05
CA PRO A 110 -55.51 1.76 30.10
C PRO A 110 -54.96 0.71 31.09
N GLU A 111 -55.69 0.41 32.15
CA GLU A 111 -55.36 -0.63 33.13
C GLU A 111 -55.34 -2.04 32.58
N MET A 112 -56.03 -2.27 31.45
CA MET A 112 -56.08 -3.59 30.78
C MET A 112 -54.88 -3.79 29.82
N VAL A 113 -54.09 -2.76 29.56
CA VAL A 113 -52.85 -2.87 28.74
C VAL A 113 -51.68 -3.21 29.66
N PRO A 114 -51.01 -4.35 29.47
CA PRO A 114 -49.89 -4.75 30.32
C PRO A 114 -48.72 -3.76 30.25
N GLU A 115 -48.24 -3.34 31.41
CA GLU A 115 -47.11 -2.41 31.55
C GLU A 115 -45.72 -3.02 31.28
N PRO A 116 -45.49 -4.34 31.55
CA PRO A 116 -44.14 -4.92 31.48
C PRO A 116 -43.51 -4.96 30.10
N ASP A 117 -44.30 -4.94 29.04
CA ASP A 117 -43.83 -5.18 27.70
C ASP A 117 -43.34 -3.89 26.99
N ILE A 118 -43.42 -2.73 27.65
CA ILE A 118 -42.97 -1.45 27.09
C ILE A 118 -41.54 -1.19 27.59
N ALA A 119 -40.57 -1.23 26.69
CA ALA A 119 -39.20 -0.86 26.98
C ALA A 119 -39.12 0.59 27.49
N ARG A 120 -38.24 0.85 28.43
CA ARG A 120 -38.01 2.22 28.93
C ARG A 120 -37.11 3.03 28.07
N GLU A 121 -36.14 2.38 27.46
CA GLU A 121 -35.06 2.98 26.73
C GLU A 121 -34.82 2.15 25.46
N VAL A 122 -34.46 2.84 24.41
CA VAL A 122 -33.98 2.23 23.16
C VAL A 122 -32.50 2.55 23.05
N THR A 123 -31.69 1.52 22.91
CA THR A 123 -30.23 1.66 22.89
C THR A 123 -29.64 1.35 21.51
N ALA A 124 -28.45 1.89 21.25
CA ALA A 124 -27.70 1.65 20.02
C ALA A 124 -27.21 0.18 19.95
N PRO A 125 -27.58 -0.60 18.94
CA PRO A 125 -27.10 -1.98 18.77
C PRO A 125 -25.65 -2.05 18.29
N VAL A 126 -25.15 -0.98 17.67
CA VAL A 126 -23.79 -0.85 17.10
C VAL A 126 -23.25 0.54 17.35
N SER A 127 -21.92 0.66 17.34
CA SER A 127 -21.26 1.95 17.32
C SER A 127 -21.29 2.56 15.90
N GLY A 128 -21.48 3.86 15.78
CA GLY A 128 -21.56 4.52 14.47
C GLY A 128 -22.05 5.95 14.54
N VAL A 129 -22.52 6.44 13.40
CA VAL A 129 -23.09 7.78 13.24
C VAL A 129 -24.58 7.69 12.98
N VAL A 130 -25.37 8.46 13.70
CA VAL A 130 -26.82 8.58 13.47
C VAL A 130 -27.06 9.27 12.15
N THR A 131 -27.75 8.61 11.22
CA THR A 131 -28.04 9.14 9.88
C THR A 131 -29.49 9.57 9.67
N ALA A 132 -30.40 9.06 10.50
CA ALA A 132 -31.78 9.49 10.51
C ALA A 132 -32.40 9.29 11.89
N VAL A 133 -33.24 10.20 12.29
CA VAL A 133 -34.10 10.11 13.48
C VAL A 133 -35.55 10.36 13.01
N SER A 134 -36.39 9.32 13.07
CA SER A 134 -37.74 9.31 12.51
C SER A 134 -38.83 9.12 13.55
N ILE A 135 -38.50 9.33 14.83
CA ILE A 135 -39.44 9.19 15.96
C ILE A 135 -39.88 10.58 16.49
N SER A 136 -41.08 10.66 17.00
CA SER A 136 -41.67 11.88 17.57
C SER A 136 -42.08 11.67 19.02
N THR A 137 -41.96 12.73 19.85
CA THR A 137 -42.39 12.77 21.25
C THR A 137 -43.89 13.01 21.41
N ASP A 138 -44.58 13.49 20.37
CA ASP A 138 -45.96 13.97 20.47
C ASP A 138 -47.02 12.99 19.96
N THR A 139 -46.57 11.94 19.26
CA THR A 139 -47.48 10.99 18.59
C THR A 139 -47.06 9.55 18.83
N LEU A 140 -48.04 8.63 18.71
CA LEU A 140 -47.76 7.22 18.75
C LEU A 140 -47.01 6.81 17.47
N ASN A 141 -45.74 6.46 17.63
CA ASN A 141 -44.87 6.04 16.54
C ASN A 141 -45.12 4.59 16.16
N ASN A 142 -44.95 4.26 14.90
CA ASN A 142 -45.16 2.95 14.36
C ASN A 142 -43.95 2.05 14.60
N ALA A 143 -44.09 0.91 15.25
CA ALA A 143 -43.02 -0.06 15.45
C ALA A 143 -42.45 -0.68 14.17
N ALA A 144 -43.19 -0.63 13.06
CA ALA A 144 -42.72 -1.13 11.77
C ALA A 144 -41.78 -0.17 11.02
N GLU A 145 -41.68 1.07 11.49
CA GLU A 145 -40.74 2.06 10.96
C GLU A 145 -39.54 2.20 11.85
N PRO A 146 -38.31 2.35 11.29
CA PRO A 146 -37.14 2.51 12.11
C PRO A 146 -37.18 3.87 12.86
N CYS A 147 -36.99 3.85 14.17
CA CYS A 147 -36.95 5.06 14.99
C CYS A 147 -35.63 5.83 14.80
N VAL A 148 -34.52 5.12 14.68
CA VAL A 148 -33.19 5.67 14.43
C VAL A 148 -32.45 4.81 13.43
N VAL A 149 -31.71 5.41 12.52
CA VAL A 149 -30.80 4.70 11.61
C VAL A 149 -29.36 5.06 11.96
N ILE A 150 -28.51 4.06 12.18
CA ILE A 150 -27.11 4.22 12.52
C ILE A 150 -26.24 3.63 11.42
N SER A 151 -25.37 4.44 10.81
CA SER A 151 -24.30 3.95 9.95
C SER A 151 -23.17 3.41 10.81
N SER A 152 -22.93 2.11 10.74
CA SER A 152 -21.93 1.45 11.58
C SER A 152 -20.51 1.90 11.26
N SER A 153 -19.73 2.18 12.29
CA SER A 153 -18.29 2.40 12.18
C SER A 153 -17.47 1.11 12.36
N GLU A 154 -18.12 0.00 12.74
CA GLU A 154 -17.47 -1.30 12.93
C GLU A 154 -17.03 -1.93 11.60
N LYS A 155 -17.72 -1.60 10.52
CA LYS A 155 -17.38 -2.04 9.17
C LYS A 155 -17.35 -0.85 8.23
N MET A 156 -16.19 -0.62 7.67
CA MET A 156 -15.96 0.47 6.75
C MET A 156 -15.55 -0.05 5.38
N GLN A 157 -15.95 0.67 4.36
CA GLN A 157 -15.62 0.38 2.98
C GLN A 157 -15.17 1.64 2.26
N VAL A 158 -14.40 1.44 1.20
CA VAL A 158 -14.07 2.51 0.25
C VAL A 158 -14.74 2.19 -1.07
N LYS A 159 -15.63 3.05 -1.51
CA LYS A 159 -16.19 2.96 -2.85
C LYS A 159 -15.24 3.62 -3.83
N ILE A 160 -14.67 2.85 -4.73
CA ILE A 160 -13.66 3.28 -5.70
C ILE A 160 -14.20 3.20 -7.13
N THR A 161 -13.56 3.93 -8.03
CA THR A 161 -13.82 3.82 -9.47
C THR A 161 -12.57 3.28 -10.17
N ILE A 162 -12.74 2.23 -10.98
CA ILE A 162 -11.68 1.57 -11.73
C ILE A 162 -11.84 1.92 -13.22
N PRO A 163 -10.82 2.53 -13.87
CA PRO A 163 -10.85 2.74 -15.31
C PRO A 163 -10.97 1.43 -16.09
N GLU A 164 -11.75 1.46 -17.18
CA GLU A 164 -12.04 0.29 -18.02
C GLU A 164 -10.78 -0.45 -18.49
N GLU A 165 -9.70 0.27 -18.76
CA GLU A 165 -8.42 -0.29 -19.21
C GLU A 165 -7.78 -1.28 -18.22
N TYR A 166 -8.10 -1.16 -16.93
CA TYR A 166 -7.55 -2.02 -15.87
C TYR A 166 -8.46 -3.19 -15.47
N LEU A 167 -9.70 -3.24 -15.95
CA LEU A 167 -10.68 -4.27 -15.55
C LEU A 167 -10.22 -5.71 -15.77
N ARG A 168 -9.37 -5.94 -16.78
CA ARG A 168 -8.83 -7.27 -17.07
C ARG A 168 -7.83 -7.77 -16.06
N GLN A 169 -7.26 -6.88 -15.25
CA GLN A 169 -6.23 -7.16 -14.26
C GLN A 169 -6.79 -7.22 -12.84
N VAL A 170 -8.04 -6.74 -12.65
CA VAL A 170 -8.66 -6.62 -11.34
C VAL A 170 -9.63 -7.76 -11.12
N ALA A 171 -9.59 -8.36 -9.94
CA ALA A 171 -10.50 -9.42 -9.51
C ALA A 171 -10.90 -9.26 -8.04
N VAL A 172 -12.10 -9.69 -7.70
CA VAL A 172 -12.56 -9.78 -6.31
C VAL A 172 -11.61 -10.67 -5.51
N GLY A 173 -11.29 -10.26 -4.28
CA GLY A 173 -10.36 -10.93 -3.39
C GLY A 173 -8.94 -10.37 -3.41
N GLN A 174 -8.61 -9.44 -4.30
CA GLN A 174 -7.30 -8.79 -4.32
C GLN A 174 -7.09 -7.89 -3.10
N PRO A 175 -5.88 -7.89 -2.52
CA PRO A 175 -5.54 -7.00 -1.42
C PRO A 175 -5.43 -5.56 -1.91
N VAL A 176 -5.86 -4.64 -1.04
CA VAL A 176 -5.88 -3.21 -1.32
C VAL A 176 -5.24 -2.46 -0.16
N ILE A 177 -4.36 -1.54 -0.49
CA ILE A 177 -3.80 -0.59 0.47
C ILE A 177 -4.52 0.73 0.28
N VAL A 178 -5.08 1.24 1.38
CA VAL A 178 -5.85 2.49 1.42
C VAL A 178 -5.06 3.54 2.19
N SER A 179 -4.89 4.71 1.61
CA SER A 179 -4.18 5.84 2.19
C SER A 179 -4.92 7.14 1.93
N GLY A 180 -4.59 8.18 2.67
CA GLY A 180 -5.22 9.50 2.45
C GLY A 180 -4.66 10.56 3.38
N ASN A 181 -4.65 11.82 2.93
CA ASN A 181 -4.07 12.92 3.71
C ASN A 181 -4.87 13.26 4.98
N ALA A 182 -6.15 12.86 5.02
CA ALA A 182 -7.03 13.09 6.16
C ALA A 182 -7.17 11.86 7.07
N LEU A 183 -6.45 10.77 6.75
CA LEU A 183 -6.45 9.55 7.54
C LEU A 183 -5.34 9.60 8.59
N ALA A 184 -5.59 9.09 9.80
CA ALA A 184 -4.65 9.18 10.91
C ALA A 184 -3.45 8.25 10.73
N LYS A 185 -3.68 7.07 10.20
CA LYS A 185 -2.60 6.13 9.86
C LYS A 185 -2.10 6.38 8.44
N GLU A 186 -0.85 6.07 8.20
CA GLU A 186 -0.22 6.17 6.87
C GLU A 186 -0.93 5.29 5.84
N SER A 187 -1.37 4.09 6.26
CA SER A 187 -2.12 3.18 5.42
C SER A 187 -3.04 2.25 6.23
N TYR A 188 -4.11 1.84 5.59
CA TYR A 188 -5.06 0.82 6.04
C TYR A 188 -5.06 -0.30 5.01
N THR A 189 -5.29 -1.53 5.46
CA THR A 189 -5.45 -2.68 4.57
C THR A 189 -6.92 -3.02 4.38
N GLY A 190 -7.22 -3.64 3.26
CA GLY A 190 -8.54 -4.10 2.93
C GLY A 190 -8.53 -5.04 1.73
N THR A 191 -9.68 -5.51 1.38
CA THR A 191 -9.87 -6.45 0.26
C THR A 191 -10.90 -5.91 -0.70
N LEU A 192 -10.66 -6.08 -2.00
CA LEU A 192 -11.63 -5.79 -3.04
C LEU A 192 -12.76 -6.83 -2.97
N THR A 193 -13.96 -6.42 -2.53
CA THR A 193 -15.08 -7.33 -2.26
C THR A 193 -16.12 -7.36 -3.36
N GLU A 194 -16.23 -6.27 -4.13
CA GLU A 194 -17.25 -6.17 -5.18
C GLU A 194 -16.71 -5.35 -6.36
N ILE A 195 -17.08 -5.76 -7.57
CA ILE A 195 -16.90 -5.01 -8.82
C ILE A 195 -18.26 -4.95 -9.48
N ALA A 196 -18.76 -3.75 -9.76
CA ALA A 196 -20.07 -3.57 -10.38
C ALA A 196 -20.12 -4.19 -11.79
N ALA A 197 -21.25 -4.76 -12.15
CA ALA A 197 -21.46 -5.35 -13.48
C ALA A 197 -21.69 -4.30 -14.58
N THR A 198 -21.87 -3.03 -14.21
CA THR A 198 -22.18 -1.94 -15.14
C THR A 198 -21.09 -0.89 -15.10
N ALA A 199 -20.69 -0.43 -16.29
CA ALA A 199 -19.81 0.71 -16.45
C ALA A 199 -20.61 1.99 -16.67
N HIS A 200 -20.04 3.12 -16.26
CA HIS A 200 -20.61 4.44 -16.52
C HIS A 200 -19.51 5.44 -16.92
N GLN A 201 -19.93 6.54 -17.52
CA GLN A 201 -18.99 7.61 -17.85
C GLN A 201 -18.79 8.52 -16.63
N GLN A 202 -17.54 8.73 -16.28
CA GLN A 202 -17.14 9.72 -15.27
C GLN A 202 -16.46 10.89 -15.96
N VAL A 203 -16.95 12.10 -15.66
CA VAL A 203 -16.35 13.35 -16.13
C VAL A 203 -15.54 13.96 -14.98
N SER A 204 -14.24 14.13 -15.19
CA SER A 204 -13.35 14.81 -14.25
C SER A 204 -12.66 15.96 -14.96
N GLY A 205 -13.15 17.17 -14.73
CA GLY A 205 -12.70 18.38 -15.44
C GLY A 205 -12.99 18.30 -16.93
N SER A 206 -11.95 18.35 -17.78
CA SER A 206 -12.06 18.24 -19.25
C SER A 206 -11.89 16.84 -19.79
N GLN A 207 -11.65 15.85 -18.94
CA GLN A 207 -11.48 14.45 -19.33
C GLN A 207 -12.73 13.64 -18.96
N SER A 208 -13.17 12.82 -19.90
CA SER A 208 -14.22 11.81 -19.65
C SER A 208 -13.64 10.43 -19.89
N GLY A 209 -13.92 9.50 -19.00
CA GLY A 209 -13.48 8.13 -19.10
C GLY A 209 -14.60 7.16 -18.70
N THR A 210 -14.58 5.96 -19.27
CA THR A 210 -15.45 4.89 -18.81
C THR A 210 -14.83 4.25 -17.56
N VAL A 211 -15.61 4.14 -16.51
CA VAL A 211 -15.21 3.56 -15.23
C VAL A 211 -16.23 2.56 -14.73
N VAL A 212 -15.77 1.67 -13.86
CA VAL A 212 -16.61 0.71 -13.15
C VAL A 212 -16.47 0.95 -11.66
N ASP A 213 -17.59 0.98 -10.95
CA ASP A 213 -17.58 1.08 -9.49
C ASP A 213 -17.11 -0.23 -8.86
N ALA A 214 -16.38 -0.12 -7.79
CA ALA A 214 -15.93 -1.26 -7.00
C ALA A 214 -15.91 -0.90 -5.51
N VAL A 215 -16.01 -1.92 -4.67
CA VAL A 215 -16.04 -1.78 -3.22
C VAL A 215 -14.84 -2.49 -2.61
N VAL A 216 -14.13 -1.78 -1.77
CA VAL A 216 -13.03 -2.28 -0.94
C VAL A 216 -13.50 -2.29 0.50
N THR A 217 -13.60 -3.45 1.11
CA THR A 217 -13.87 -3.57 2.54
C THR A 217 -12.57 -3.48 3.32
N LEU A 218 -12.52 -2.58 4.31
CA LEU A 218 -11.36 -2.43 5.18
C LEU A 218 -11.31 -3.55 6.21
N ASP A 219 -10.09 -3.96 6.58
CA ASP A 219 -9.87 -4.98 7.59
C ASP A 219 -10.16 -4.41 8.98
N GLU A 220 -11.01 -5.09 9.75
CA GLU A 220 -11.48 -4.64 11.07
C GLU A 220 -10.31 -4.32 12.03
N GLY A 221 -9.22 -5.08 11.96
CA GLY A 221 -8.02 -4.86 12.79
C GLY A 221 -7.24 -3.58 12.49
N THR A 222 -7.51 -2.92 11.37
CA THR A 222 -6.85 -1.66 10.98
C THR A 222 -7.67 -0.42 11.30
N LEU A 223 -8.98 -0.57 11.55
CA LEU A 223 -9.90 0.54 11.82
C LEU A 223 -9.52 1.29 13.11
N ASP A 224 -9.83 2.57 13.15
CA ASP A 224 -9.68 3.43 14.31
C ASP A 224 -10.76 4.52 14.34
N ASP A 225 -10.92 5.16 15.51
CA ASP A 225 -11.95 6.18 15.76
C ASP A 225 -11.73 7.50 14.97
N SER A 226 -10.62 7.64 14.28
CA SER A 226 -10.32 8.84 13.47
C SER A 226 -10.98 8.81 12.09
N LEU A 227 -11.38 7.62 11.64
CA LEU A 227 -12.02 7.45 10.33
C LEU A 227 -13.38 8.13 10.32
N ARG A 228 -13.62 8.93 9.30
CA ARG A 228 -14.89 9.62 9.08
C ARG A 228 -15.46 9.26 7.72
N PHE A 229 -16.77 9.08 7.65
CA PHE A 229 -17.45 8.85 6.38
C PHE A 229 -17.31 10.08 5.47
N GLY A 230 -17.26 9.84 4.18
CA GLY A 230 -17.14 10.88 3.16
C GLY A 230 -15.72 11.35 2.88
N LEU A 231 -14.71 10.92 3.64
CA LEU A 231 -13.32 11.25 3.37
C LEU A 231 -12.87 10.63 2.04
N THR A 232 -12.08 11.39 1.29
CA THR A 232 -11.44 10.88 0.07
C THR A 232 -10.25 10.01 0.45
N ALA A 233 -10.21 8.82 -0.13
CA ALA A 233 -9.13 7.86 0.02
C ALA A 233 -8.46 7.57 -1.33
N LYS A 234 -7.15 7.40 -1.30
CA LYS A 234 -6.36 6.84 -2.41
C LYS A 234 -6.19 5.35 -2.14
N THR A 235 -6.49 4.55 -3.13
CA THR A 235 -6.39 3.10 -3.01
C THR A 235 -5.39 2.56 -4.02
N ARG A 236 -4.66 1.55 -3.61
CA ARG A 236 -3.70 0.81 -4.42
C ARG A 236 -4.11 -0.66 -4.41
N VAL A 237 -4.78 -1.07 -5.48
CA VAL A 237 -5.20 -2.47 -5.69
C VAL A 237 -4.00 -3.26 -6.16
N ILE A 238 -3.58 -4.27 -5.43
CA ILE A 238 -2.45 -5.13 -5.79
C ILE A 238 -2.97 -6.20 -6.74
N VAL A 239 -2.57 -6.09 -8.02
CA VAL A 239 -3.06 -6.97 -9.09
C VAL A 239 -2.14 -8.16 -9.32
N ASP A 240 -0.86 -8.02 -8.98
CA ASP A 240 0.13 -9.07 -9.08
C ASP A 240 1.21 -8.86 -8.02
N SER A 241 1.78 -9.95 -7.51
CA SER A 241 2.84 -9.90 -6.51
C SER A 241 3.87 -10.97 -6.82
N LEU A 242 5.10 -10.55 -7.05
CA LEU A 242 6.23 -11.43 -7.30
C LEU A 242 7.12 -11.43 -6.04
N PRO A 243 6.97 -12.42 -5.17
CA PRO A 243 7.85 -12.59 -4.01
C PRO A 243 9.25 -13.00 -4.47
N ASP A 244 10.25 -12.70 -3.66
CA ASP A 244 11.65 -13.10 -3.88
C ASP A 244 12.24 -12.64 -5.22
N ALA A 245 11.74 -11.53 -5.76
CA ALA A 245 12.27 -10.95 -6.99
C ALA A 245 13.67 -10.35 -6.75
N LEU A 246 14.55 -10.50 -7.72
CA LEU A 246 15.87 -9.87 -7.72
C LEU A 246 15.80 -8.60 -8.56
N ILE A 247 16.08 -7.46 -7.92
CA ILE A 247 16.15 -6.15 -8.61
C ILE A 247 17.60 -5.67 -8.57
N VAL A 248 18.15 -5.41 -9.73
CA VAL A 248 19.49 -4.83 -9.89
C VAL A 248 19.35 -3.33 -10.10
N PRO A 249 19.98 -2.50 -9.26
CA PRO A 249 20.00 -1.05 -9.46
C PRO A 249 20.60 -0.68 -10.82
N TYR A 250 20.12 0.39 -11.41
CA TYR A 250 20.61 0.91 -12.69
C TYR A 250 22.13 1.15 -12.69
N ASP A 251 22.66 1.64 -11.57
CA ASP A 251 24.08 1.95 -11.39
C ASP A 251 25.00 0.71 -11.42
N CYS A 252 24.43 -0.50 -11.38
CA CYS A 252 25.18 -1.76 -11.43
C CYS A 252 25.18 -2.41 -12.82
N VAL A 253 24.33 -1.94 -13.74
CA VAL A 253 24.13 -2.56 -15.06
C VAL A 253 24.87 -1.79 -16.14
N ASN A 254 25.54 -2.53 -17.01
CA ASN A 254 26.15 -2.00 -18.20
C ASN A 254 25.64 -2.75 -19.45
N GLN A 255 25.83 -2.18 -20.61
CA GLN A 255 25.43 -2.75 -21.89
C GLN A 255 26.63 -2.78 -22.83
N ASP A 256 26.83 -3.86 -23.55
CA ASP A 256 27.89 -3.94 -24.55
C ASP A 256 27.43 -3.43 -25.94
N ASP A 257 28.36 -3.43 -26.90
CA ASP A 257 28.12 -2.93 -28.24
C ASP A 257 27.05 -3.73 -29.01
N ASP A 258 26.79 -4.97 -28.61
CA ASP A 258 25.76 -5.85 -29.18
C ASP A 258 24.39 -5.65 -28.49
N GLY A 259 24.32 -4.80 -27.45
CA GLY A 259 23.11 -4.51 -26.68
C GLY A 259 22.82 -5.54 -25.57
N GLN A 260 23.78 -6.41 -25.26
CA GLN A 260 23.65 -7.38 -24.16
C GLN A 260 23.92 -6.70 -22.80
N GLU A 261 22.99 -6.83 -21.88
CA GLU A 261 23.13 -6.30 -20.53
C GLU A 261 23.97 -7.25 -19.67
N TYR A 262 24.86 -6.64 -18.87
CA TYR A 262 25.73 -7.38 -17.98
C TYR A 262 26.04 -6.59 -16.70
N VAL A 263 26.52 -7.28 -15.69
CA VAL A 263 27.01 -6.72 -14.44
C VAL A 263 28.42 -7.22 -14.13
N TYR A 264 29.13 -6.56 -13.26
CA TYR A 264 30.34 -7.10 -12.68
C TYR A 264 30.08 -7.60 -11.27
N LEU A 265 30.39 -8.90 -11.04
CA LEU A 265 30.39 -9.52 -9.74
C LEU A 265 31.75 -9.32 -9.07
N TYR A 266 31.73 -8.95 -7.80
CA TYR A 266 32.92 -8.96 -6.98
C TYR A 266 33.20 -10.36 -6.42
N LYS A 267 34.23 -11.04 -6.91
CA LYS A 267 34.67 -12.37 -6.46
C LYS A 267 36.17 -12.36 -6.21
N ASP A 268 36.57 -12.71 -5.00
CA ASP A 268 37.99 -12.86 -4.61
C ASP A 268 38.89 -11.67 -5.01
N GLY A 269 38.40 -10.44 -4.83
CA GLY A 269 39.14 -9.23 -5.20
C GLY A 269 39.21 -8.96 -6.71
N ARG A 270 38.31 -9.53 -7.48
CA ARG A 270 38.23 -9.35 -8.92
C ARG A 270 36.81 -9.02 -9.38
N ALA A 271 36.72 -8.24 -10.44
CA ALA A 271 35.51 -7.98 -11.17
C ALA A 271 35.30 -9.09 -12.21
N VAL A 272 34.22 -9.84 -12.10
CA VAL A 272 33.86 -10.93 -13.01
C VAL A 272 32.60 -10.56 -13.77
N ARG A 273 32.69 -10.43 -15.09
CA ARG A 273 31.52 -10.15 -15.93
C ARG A 273 30.50 -11.29 -15.84
N ARG A 274 29.23 -10.93 -15.70
CA ARG A 274 28.09 -11.80 -15.75
C ARG A 274 26.99 -11.20 -16.60
N ASP A 275 26.68 -11.86 -17.70
CA ASP A 275 25.56 -11.47 -18.54
C ASP A 275 24.25 -11.75 -17.80
N ILE A 276 23.29 -10.87 -17.91
CA ILE A 276 21.99 -10.93 -17.26
C ILE A 276 20.87 -10.86 -18.29
N THR A 277 19.72 -11.39 -17.92
CA THR A 277 18.48 -11.22 -18.69
C THR A 277 17.49 -10.44 -17.86
N VAL A 278 17.11 -9.28 -18.36
CA VAL A 278 16.12 -8.41 -17.75
C VAL A 278 14.72 -8.81 -18.21
N SER A 279 13.76 -8.90 -17.29
CA SER A 279 12.37 -9.18 -17.62
C SER A 279 11.53 -7.90 -17.71
N GLU A 280 11.79 -6.93 -16.84
CA GLU A 280 11.03 -5.68 -16.78
C GLU A 280 11.88 -4.56 -16.17
N GLU A 281 11.68 -3.35 -16.65
CA GLU A 281 12.28 -2.15 -16.09
C GLU A 281 11.33 -1.55 -15.04
N LEU A 282 11.83 -1.40 -13.82
CA LEU A 282 11.09 -0.83 -12.68
C LEU A 282 11.66 0.54 -12.32
N ARG A 283 10.97 1.31 -11.51
CA ARG A 283 11.47 2.63 -11.05
C ARG A 283 12.79 2.56 -10.26
N SER A 284 13.07 1.44 -9.62
CA SER A 284 14.23 1.25 -8.72
C SER A 284 15.37 0.45 -9.37
N GLY A 285 15.23 -0.02 -10.60
CA GLY A 285 16.20 -0.86 -11.28
C GLY A 285 15.55 -1.88 -12.21
N TYR A 286 16.31 -2.85 -12.63
CA TYR A 286 15.89 -3.92 -13.52
C TYR A 286 15.46 -5.16 -12.76
N LEU A 287 14.25 -5.65 -13.05
CA LEU A 287 13.79 -6.96 -12.58
C LEU A 287 14.46 -8.05 -13.40
N LEU A 288 15.16 -8.95 -12.72
CA LEU A 288 15.87 -10.04 -13.40
C LEU A 288 14.97 -11.23 -13.70
N ALA A 289 15.18 -11.80 -14.90
CA ALA A 289 14.68 -13.14 -15.22
C ALA A 289 15.72 -14.21 -14.85
N GLU A 290 16.99 -13.97 -15.19
CA GLU A 290 18.08 -14.95 -14.98
C GLU A 290 19.44 -14.25 -14.84
N GLY A 291 20.42 -14.98 -14.32
CA GLY A 291 21.84 -14.59 -14.33
C GLY A 291 22.47 -14.40 -12.96
N LEU A 292 21.72 -14.02 -11.93
CA LEU A 292 22.21 -13.73 -10.59
C LEU A 292 21.46 -14.48 -9.50
N GLN A 293 22.04 -14.48 -8.30
CA GLN A 293 21.46 -15.11 -7.12
C GLN A 293 21.48 -14.12 -5.93
N LYS A 294 20.57 -14.36 -4.98
CA LYS A 294 20.61 -13.66 -3.69
C LYS A 294 21.96 -13.79 -3.03
N GLY A 295 22.51 -12.67 -2.57
CA GLY A 295 23.81 -12.60 -1.92
C GLY A 295 24.97 -12.34 -2.88
N ASP A 296 24.74 -12.29 -4.20
CA ASP A 296 25.76 -11.84 -5.14
C ASP A 296 26.15 -10.39 -4.85
N ARG A 297 27.44 -10.09 -4.90
CA ARG A 297 27.98 -8.76 -4.67
C ARG A 297 28.29 -8.12 -6.01
N LEU A 298 27.52 -7.11 -6.34
CA LEU A 298 27.65 -6.37 -7.59
C LEU A 298 28.56 -5.16 -7.39
N ILE A 299 29.27 -4.78 -8.43
CA ILE A 299 30.06 -3.56 -8.47
C ILE A 299 29.15 -2.44 -8.96
N ALA A 300 28.90 -1.43 -8.11
CA ALA A 300 28.28 -0.19 -8.54
C ALA A 300 29.27 0.62 -9.38
N GLU A 301 28.77 1.37 -10.36
CA GLU A 301 29.61 2.14 -11.29
C GLU A 301 30.56 1.23 -12.11
N PRO A 302 30.03 0.30 -12.91
CA PRO A 302 30.81 -0.70 -13.64
C PRO A 302 31.83 -0.08 -14.63
N GLU A 303 31.70 1.21 -14.94
CA GLU A 303 32.64 2.00 -15.75
C GLU A 303 34.05 2.09 -15.12
N THR A 304 34.17 1.89 -13.83
CA THR A 304 35.46 1.84 -13.12
C THR A 304 36.24 0.58 -13.46
N VAL A 305 35.59 -0.43 -14.02
CA VAL A 305 36.17 -1.70 -14.43
C VAL A 305 36.49 -1.68 -15.92
N SER A 306 37.78 -1.67 -16.26
CA SER A 306 38.23 -1.58 -17.66
C SER A 306 38.19 -2.90 -18.42
N ARG A 307 38.22 -4.05 -17.71
CA ARG A 307 38.21 -5.40 -18.33
C ARG A 307 37.69 -6.46 -17.36
N ASP A 308 37.17 -7.53 -17.93
CA ASP A 308 36.81 -8.71 -17.14
C ASP A 308 38.04 -9.31 -16.42
N GLY A 309 37.82 -9.79 -15.20
CA GLY A 309 38.87 -10.34 -14.34
C GLY A 309 39.81 -9.33 -13.71
N GLN A 310 39.60 -8.01 -13.89
CA GLN A 310 40.40 -6.95 -13.30
C GLN A 310 40.41 -7.05 -11.77
N ARG A 311 41.57 -6.81 -11.14
CA ARG A 311 41.67 -6.65 -9.70
C ARG A 311 41.00 -5.37 -9.26
N VAL A 312 40.18 -5.45 -8.21
CA VAL A 312 39.44 -4.33 -7.62
C VAL A 312 39.48 -4.46 -6.10
N ALA A 313 39.50 -3.34 -5.42
CA ALA A 313 39.40 -3.27 -3.96
C ALA A 313 37.97 -2.83 -3.58
N ALA A 314 37.39 -3.46 -2.57
CA ALA A 314 36.13 -2.99 -2.02
C ALA A 314 36.38 -1.73 -1.19
N ALA A 315 35.63 -0.66 -1.45
CA ALA A 315 35.66 0.59 -0.70
C ALA A 315 35.03 0.39 0.69
#